data_9d7cba7558c7752a1b444f80c7fe127a
#
_entry.id   9d7cba7558c7752a1b444f80c7fe127a
#
_cell.length_a   1.000
_cell.length_b   1.000
_cell.length_c   1.000
_cell.angle_alpha   90.00
_cell.angle_beta   90.00
_cell.angle_gamma   90.00
#
_symmetry.space_group_name_H-M   'P 1'
#
loop_
_entity.id
_entity.type
_entity.pdbx_description
1 polymer ?
#
loop_
_entity_poly.entity_id
_entity_poly.type
_entity_poly.pdbx_seq_one_letter_code
_entity_poly.pdbx_strand_id
1 'polypeptide(L)'
;GFSACSLADNEVTGTDVNYRSVWARDGCIAIIGSIELDDAEIRGAQEATLRTLFDRLAPNGQVPANVRLDDGTPDYSGVGGICSVDSALWTVIAFHTYVRKTGDLDLLHAYAARLRGVMDWLGALDSNNDLLLEIPEAGDWTDLFGRSYHILYDEVLWYGANVAYGRLLELLQHFDAASECLRRSQAIRSKILADFWPSTQPAANAPAERFGFA
;
A
#
# COMPACT_ATOMS: atom_id res chain seq x y z
N GLY A 1 -8.05 -13.61 8.98
CA GLY A 1 -7.20 -12.40 8.86
C GLY A 1 -7.39 -11.47 10.03
N PHE A 2 -6.58 -10.42 10.06
CA PHE A 2 -6.73 -9.37 11.05
C PHE A 2 -7.96 -8.51 10.74
N SER A 3 -8.70 -8.11 11.76
CA SER A 3 -9.74 -7.08 11.69
C SER A 3 -9.20 -5.75 12.23
N ALA A 4 -9.81 -4.63 11.82
CA ALA A 4 -9.36 -3.31 12.26
C ALA A 4 -9.60 -3.05 13.76
N CYS A 5 -10.56 -3.75 14.36
CA CYS A 5 -10.80 -3.70 15.81
C CYS A 5 -11.30 -5.05 16.35
N SER A 6 -11.37 -5.17 17.70
CA SER A 6 -11.97 -6.33 18.34
C SER A 6 -13.44 -6.46 17.96
N LEU A 7 -13.85 -7.68 17.58
CA LEU A 7 -15.25 -8.02 17.30
C LEU A 7 -16.02 -8.51 18.54
N ALA A 8 -15.33 -8.68 19.68
CA ALA A 8 -15.89 -9.34 20.85
C ALA A 8 -17.04 -8.55 21.50
N ASP A 9 -17.02 -7.22 21.42
CA ASP A 9 -17.99 -6.34 22.07
C ASP A 9 -18.88 -5.58 21.07
N ASN A 10 -18.73 -5.85 19.76
CA ASN A 10 -19.56 -5.25 18.73
C ASN A 10 -20.90 -6.00 18.62
N GLU A 11 -21.80 -5.72 19.55
CA GLU A 11 -23.22 -5.86 19.24
C GLU A 11 -23.52 -4.83 18.14
N VAL A 12 -23.79 -5.33 16.97
CA VAL A 12 -23.97 -4.60 15.73
C VAL A 12 -25.07 -3.53 15.91
N THR A 13 -24.65 -2.31 16.16
CA THR A 13 -25.47 -1.17 15.79
C THR A 13 -25.27 -0.97 14.29
N GLY A 14 -26.35 -0.68 13.53
CA GLY A 14 -26.35 -0.74 12.05
C GLY A 14 -25.33 0.15 11.31
N THR A 15 -24.43 0.82 12.01
CA THR A 15 -23.29 1.62 11.52
C THR A 15 -21.94 0.89 11.59
N ASP A 16 -21.85 -0.24 12.33
CA ASP A 16 -20.56 -0.89 12.63
C ASP A 16 -20.15 -1.97 11.62
N VAL A 17 -20.84 -2.05 10.50
CA VAL A 17 -20.56 -3.02 9.43
C VAL A 17 -19.13 -2.89 8.91
N ASN A 18 -18.56 -1.66 8.95
CA ASN A 18 -17.21 -1.38 8.46
C ASN A 18 -16.10 -2.08 9.25
N TYR A 19 -16.25 -2.27 10.56
CA TYR A 19 -15.23 -2.89 11.39
C TYR A 19 -15.22 -4.42 11.31
N ARG A 20 -16.27 -5.04 10.76
CA ARG A 20 -16.32 -6.48 10.46
C ARG A 20 -15.68 -6.78 9.09
N SER A 21 -14.54 -6.19 8.85
CA SER A 21 -13.80 -6.29 7.60
C SER A 21 -12.31 -6.47 7.85
N VAL A 22 -11.63 -7.09 6.90
CA VAL A 22 -10.18 -7.05 6.78
C VAL A 22 -9.84 -5.75 6.07
N TRP A 23 -9.40 -4.75 6.80
CA TRP A 23 -8.91 -3.49 6.25
C TRP A 23 -7.47 -3.66 5.79
N ALA A 24 -7.18 -3.25 4.56
CA ALA A 24 -5.87 -3.47 3.96
C ALA A 24 -4.75 -2.77 4.73
N ARG A 25 -4.90 -1.47 5.00
CA ARG A 25 -3.91 -0.69 5.77
C ARG A 25 -3.67 -1.29 7.14
N ASP A 26 -4.74 -1.47 7.91
CA ASP A 26 -4.68 -1.97 9.30
C ASP A 26 -4.09 -3.37 9.35
N GLY A 27 -4.57 -4.27 8.51
CA GLY A 27 -4.09 -5.64 8.42
C GLY A 27 -2.61 -5.72 8.01
N CYS A 28 -2.18 -4.90 7.06
CA CYS A 28 -0.79 -4.86 6.62
C CYS A 28 0.14 -4.28 7.69
N ILE A 29 -0.26 -3.23 8.39
CA ILE A 29 0.49 -2.67 9.51
C ILE A 29 0.55 -3.68 10.66
N ALA A 30 -0.56 -4.39 10.94
CA ALA A 30 -0.57 -5.47 11.94
C ALA A 30 0.38 -6.62 11.57
N ILE A 31 0.47 -7.01 10.29
CA ILE A 31 1.45 -7.99 9.81
C ILE A 31 2.86 -7.52 10.12
N ILE A 32 3.22 -6.30 9.71
CA ILE A 32 4.56 -5.75 9.90
C ILE A 32 4.89 -5.66 11.39
N GLY A 33 3.97 -5.17 12.22
CA GLY A 33 4.17 -5.03 13.67
C GLY A 33 4.27 -6.35 14.43
N SER A 34 3.63 -7.42 13.92
CA SER A 34 3.62 -8.75 14.56
C SER A 34 4.57 -9.76 13.91
N ILE A 35 5.36 -9.36 12.90
CA ILE A 35 6.12 -10.31 12.07
C ILE A 35 7.19 -11.08 12.83
N GLU A 36 7.70 -10.51 13.92
CA GLU A 36 8.73 -11.14 14.76
C GLU A 36 8.14 -12.08 15.83
N LEU A 37 6.82 -12.11 16.00
CA LEU A 37 6.19 -13.00 16.96
C LEU A 37 6.22 -14.44 16.43
N ASP A 38 6.76 -15.36 17.26
CA ASP A 38 6.82 -16.79 16.96
C ASP A 38 5.57 -17.49 17.48
N ASP A 39 4.45 -17.23 16.82
CA ASP A 39 3.14 -17.78 17.17
C ASP A 39 2.42 -18.25 15.90
N ALA A 40 1.97 -19.50 15.89
CA ALA A 40 1.36 -20.11 14.72
C ALA A 40 -0.02 -19.52 14.37
N GLU A 41 -0.79 -19.09 15.37
CA GLU A 41 -2.09 -18.47 15.14
C GLU A 41 -1.93 -17.08 14.51
N ILE A 42 -0.99 -16.28 15.04
CA ILE A 42 -0.63 -14.98 14.46
C ILE A 42 -0.10 -15.17 13.04
N ARG A 43 0.74 -16.17 12.81
CA ARG A 43 1.27 -16.48 11.47
C ARG A 43 0.15 -16.83 10.49
N GLY A 44 -0.79 -17.67 10.91
CA GLY A 44 -1.98 -17.99 10.12
C GLY A 44 -2.86 -16.76 9.83
N ALA A 45 -3.01 -15.85 10.80
CA ALA A 45 -3.76 -14.61 10.61
C ALA A 45 -3.07 -13.66 9.61
N GLN A 46 -1.72 -13.56 9.67
CA GLN A 46 -0.93 -12.78 8.71
C GLN A 46 -1.13 -13.28 7.28
N GLU A 47 -0.95 -14.59 7.05
CA GLU A 47 -1.14 -15.22 5.75
C GLU A 47 -2.57 -15.04 5.24
N ALA A 48 -3.57 -15.33 6.08
CA ALA A 48 -4.98 -15.20 5.72
C ALA A 48 -5.36 -13.76 5.34
N THR A 49 -4.76 -12.75 5.97
CA THR A 49 -4.95 -11.34 5.61
C THR A 49 -4.44 -11.07 4.19
N LEU A 50 -3.22 -11.49 3.89
CA LEU A 50 -2.61 -11.32 2.56
C LEU A 50 -3.43 -12.04 1.48
N ARG A 51 -3.80 -13.30 1.71
CA ARG A 51 -4.65 -14.06 0.78
C ARG A 51 -5.98 -13.37 0.53
N THR A 52 -6.65 -12.90 1.59
CA THR A 52 -7.92 -12.17 1.47
C THR A 52 -7.78 -10.96 0.56
N LEU A 53 -6.75 -10.15 0.72
CA LEU A 53 -6.55 -8.95 -0.10
C LEU A 53 -6.22 -9.31 -1.56
N PHE A 54 -5.27 -10.22 -1.79
CA PHE A 54 -4.88 -10.61 -3.14
C PHE A 54 -5.99 -11.36 -3.89
N ASP A 55 -6.82 -12.16 -3.20
CA ASP A 55 -7.92 -12.89 -3.84
C ASP A 55 -9.10 -11.99 -4.23
N ARG A 56 -9.10 -10.75 -3.74
CA ARG A 56 -10.12 -9.74 -4.01
C ARG A 56 -9.59 -8.52 -4.77
N LEU A 57 -8.48 -8.65 -5.49
CA LEU A 57 -8.04 -7.59 -6.38
C LEU A 57 -9.09 -7.30 -7.45
N ALA A 58 -9.27 -6.02 -7.77
CA ALA A 58 -10.03 -5.61 -8.94
C ALA A 58 -9.33 -6.07 -10.24
N PRO A 59 -10.05 -6.19 -11.37
CA PRO A 59 -9.45 -6.62 -12.63
C PRO A 59 -8.28 -5.75 -13.12
N ASN A 60 -8.21 -4.49 -12.70
CA ASN A 60 -7.13 -3.55 -13.01
C ASN A 60 -5.93 -3.63 -12.04
N GLY A 61 -5.98 -4.52 -11.04
CA GLY A 61 -4.92 -4.69 -10.04
C GLY A 61 -5.10 -3.86 -8.76
N GLN A 62 -6.16 -3.06 -8.63
CA GLN A 62 -6.44 -2.29 -7.42
C GLN A 62 -6.70 -3.21 -6.23
N VAL A 63 -6.04 -2.93 -5.10
CA VAL A 63 -6.29 -3.60 -3.82
C VAL A 63 -7.53 -2.99 -3.18
N PRO A 64 -8.45 -3.81 -2.62
CA PRO A 64 -9.57 -3.25 -1.88
C PRO A 64 -9.10 -2.51 -0.62
N ALA A 65 -9.79 -1.43 -0.27
CA ALA A 65 -9.61 -0.75 1.01
C ALA A 65 -9.95 -1.70 2.17
N ASN A 66 -11.02 -2.47 2.00
CA ASN A 66 -11.40 -3.52 2.92
C ASN A 66 -12.16 -4.66 2.22
N VAL A 67 -12.22 -5.81 2.90
CA VAL A 67 -13.00 -6.99 2.48
C VAL A 67 -13.87 -7.41 3.66
N ARG A 68 -15.17 -7.46 3.47
CA ARG A 68 -16.12 -7.85 4.51
C ARG A 68 -15.91 -9.30 4.95
N LEU A 69 -15.97 -9.55 6.25
CA LEU A 69 -15.83 -10.91 6.80
C LEU A 69 -17.05 -11.78 6.56
N ASP A 70 -18.25 -11.18 6.44
CA ASP A 70 -19.51 -11.92 6.38
C ASP A 70 -19.70 -12.60 5.01
N ASP A 71 -19.41 -11.91 3.93
CA ASP A 71 -19.68 -12.36 2.55
C ASP A 71 -18.47 -12.28 1.61
N GLY A 72 -17.36 -11.74 2.09
CA GLY A 72 -16.15 -11.54 1.27
C GLY A 72 -16.27 -10.45 0.21
N THR A 73 -17.25 -9.54 0.34
CA THR A 73 -17.42 -8.42 -0.60
C THR A 73 -16.30 -7.42 -0.42
N PRO A 74 -15.56 -7.06 -1.49
CA PRO A 74 -14.53 -6.02 -1.45
C PRO A 74 -15.14 -4.63 -1.57
N ASP A 75 -14.54 -3.66 -0.89
CA ASP A 75 -14.77 -2.22 -1.07
C ASP A 75 -13.44 -1.58 -1.51
N TYR A 76 -13.46 -0.87 -2.63
CA TYR A 76 -12.27 -0.24 -3.20
C TYR A 76 -12.20 1.27 -2.93
N SER A 77 -13.28 1.87 -2.48
CA SER A 77 -13.37 3.32 -2.27
C SER A 77 -12.79 3.77 -0.94
N GLY A 78 -12.95 2.95 0.10
CA GLY A 78 -12.63 3.37 1.47
C GLY A 78 -13.65 4.39 2.00
N VAL A 79 -13.24 5.14 3.03
CA VAL A 79 -14.12 6.11 3.72
C VAL A 79 -14.04 7.47 3.03
N GLY A 80 -15.10 7.86 2.34
CA GLY A 80 -15.26 9.21 1.76
C GLY A 80 -14.42 9.48 0.51
N GLY A 81 -13.61 8.52 0.06
CA GLY A 81 -12.75 8.64 -1.11
C GLY A 81 -13.29 7.99 -2.39
N ILE A 82 -12.58 8.18 -3.47
CA ILE A 82 -12.80 7.50 -4.75
C ILE A 82 -12.10 6.14 -4.75
N CYS A 83 -10.92 6.07 -4.15
CA CYS A 83 -10.16 4.85 -3.94
C CYS A 83 -9.18 5.03 -2.75
N SER A 84 -8.72 3.92 -2.20
CA SER A 84 -7.69 3.90 -1.16
C SER A 84 -6.36 3.44 -1.80
N VAL A 85 -5.49 4.39 -2.12
CA VAL A 85 -4.22 4.11 -2.81
C VAL A 85 -3.24 3.43 -1.87
N ASP A 86 -3.15 3.89 -0.64
CA ASP A 86 -2.23 3.36 0.37
C ASP A 86 -2.50 1.89 0.73
N SER A 87 -3.72 1.40 0.50
CA SER A 87 -4.07 -0.04 0.61
C SER A 87 -3.16 -0.91 -0.25
N ALA A 88 -2.92 -0.50 -1.50
CA ALA A 88 -2.04 -1.23 -2.41
C ALA A 88 -0.57 -1.13 -1.99
N LEU A 89 -0.13 0.06 -1.60
CA LEU A 89 1.24 0.31 -1.16
C LEU A 89 1.61 -0.53 0.07
N TRP A 90 0.76 -0.50 1.10
CA TRP A 90 0.94 -1.31 2.30
C TRP A 90 0.90 -2.81 2.02
N THR A 91 0.03 -3.26 1.11
CA THR A 91 -0.08 -4.68 0.76
C THR A 91 1.22 -5.22 0.16
N VAL A 92 1.86 -4.48 -0.75
CA VAL A 92 3.15 -4.87 -1.32
C VAL A 92 4.25 -4.95 -0.24
N ILE A 93 4.32 -3.94 0.63
CA ILE A 93 5.32 -3.88 1.70
C ILE A 93 5.12 -5.02 2.71
N ALA A 94 3.89 -5.26 3.14
CA ALA A 94 3.56 -6.33 4.09
C ALA A 94 3.81 -7.72 3.49
N PHE A 95 3.47 -7.93 2.21
CA PHE A 95 3.73 -9.19 1.50
C PHE A 95 5.23 -9.50 1.44
N HIS A 96 6.05 -8.52 1.07
CA HIS A 96 7.50 -8.68 1.10
C HIS A 96 8.00 -8.99 2.52
N THR A 97 7.52 -8.27 3.53
CA THR A 97 7.91 -8.49 4.93
C THR A 97 7.58 -9.91 5.38
N TYR A 98 6.39 -10.40 5.03
CA TYR A 98 5.96 -11.77 5.32
C TYR A 98 6.83 -12.80 4.62
N VAL A 99 6.97 -12.72 3.29
CA VAL A 99 7.78 -13.68 2.51
C VAL A 99 9.22 -13.70 2.97
N ARG A 100 9.81 -12.54 3.23
CA ARG A 100 11.19 -12.44 3.73
C ARG A 100 11.38 -13.14 5.08
N LYS A 101 10.41 -13.00 5.98
CA LYS A 101 10.47 -13.59 7.33
C LYS A 101 10.21 -15.10 7.33
N THR A 102 9.22 -15.53 6.56
CA THR A 102 8.78 -16.93 6.54
C THR A 102 9.56 -17.81 5.56
N GLY A 103 10.12 -17.22 4.51
CA GLY A 103 10.68 -17.95 3.38
C GLY A 103 9.61 -18.64 2.50
N ASP A 104 8.34 -18.24 2.61
CA ASP A 104 7.23 -18.84 1.86
C ASP A 104 7.27 -18.46 0.37
N LEU A 105 8.10 -19.17 -0.37
CA LEU A 105 8.22 -18.99 -1.82
C LEU A 105 7.01 -19.54 -2.57
N ASP A 106 6.30 -20.52 -2.04
CA ASP A 106 5.09 -21.06 -2.66
C ASP A 106 3.99 -19.99 -2.70
N LEU A 107 3.81 -19.25 -1.61
CA LEU A 107 2.92 -18.11 -1.57
C LEU A 107 3.35 -17.02 -2.56
N LEU A 108 4.65 -16.72 -2.62
CA LEU A 108 5.19 -15.74 -3.58
C LEU A 108 4.89 -16.14 -5.02
N HIS A 109 5.15 -17.39 -5.40
CA HIS A 109 4.86 -17.88 -6.74
C HIS A 109 3.36 -17.86 -7.07
N ALA A 110 2.52 -18.23 -6.10
CA ALA A 110 1.06 -18.23 -6.28
C ALA A 110 0.49 -16.83 -6.57
N TYR A 111 1.10 -15.78 -6.00
CA TYR A 111 0.61 -14.40 -6.13
C TYR A 111 1.46 -13.48 -7.02
N ALA A 112 2.52 -13.97 -7.64
CA ALA A 112 3.45 -13.17 -8.44
C ALA A 112 2.75 -12.35 -9.54
N ALA A 113 1.81 -12.95 -10.28
CA ALA A 113 1.09 -12.27 -11.35
C ALA A 113 0.15 -11.17 -10.79
N ARG A 114 -0.52 -11.44 -9.66
CA ARG A 114 -1.40 -10.46 -8.99
C ARG A 114 -0.59 -9.31 -8.40
N LEU A 115 0.54 -9.61 -7.80
CA LEU A 115 1.48 -8.60 -7.27
C LEU A 115 1.97 -7.67 -8.39
N ARG A 116 2.27 -8.22 -9.57
CA ARG A 116 2.60 -7.41 -10.74
C ARG A 116 1.44 -6.48 -11.12
N GLY A 117 0.20 -7.00 -11.16
CA GLY A 117 -0.99 -6.19 -11.43
C GLY A 117 -1.17 -5.04 -10.45
N VAL A 118 -0.88 -5.26 -9.15
CA VAL A 118 -0.89 -4.18 -8.14
C VAL A 118 0.14 -3.10 -8.47
N MET A 119 1.36 -3.48 -8.85
CA MET A 119 2.41 -2.51 -9.20
C MET A 119 2.12 -1.78 -10.51
N ASP A 120 1.49 -2.46 -11.47
CA ASP A 120 1.05 -1.84 -12.75
C ASP A 120 -0.06 -0.82 -12.48
N TRP A 121 -1.02 -1.13 -11.60
CA TRP A 121 -2.08 -0.19 -11.18
C TRP A 121 -1.50 1.03 -10.46
N LEU A 122 -0.60 0.83 -9.50
CA LEU A 122 0.09 1.92 -8.81
C LEU A 122 0.89 2.79 -9.80
N GLY A 123 1.64 2.17 -10.70
CA GLY A 123 2.42 2.90 -11.70
C GLY A 123 1.56 3.73 -12.66
N ALA A 124 0.29 3.36 -12.88
CA ALA A 124 -0.63 4.13 -13.70
C ALA A 124 -1.13 5.42 -13.01
N LEU A 125 -0.90 5.56 -11.70
CA LEU A 125 -1.21 6.79 -10.95
C LEU A 125 -0.11 7.86 -11.10
N ASP A 126 1.06 7.54 -11.63
CA ASP A 126 2.07 8.52 -12.10
C ASP A 126 1.65 8.99 -13.49
N SER A 127 0.62 9.81 -13.56
CA SER A 127 -0.03 10.18 -14.81
C SER A 127 0.74 11.26 -15.61
N ASN A 128 1.61 12.02 -14.94
CA ASN A 128 2.45 13.04 -15.53
C ASN A 128 3.88 12.55 -15.84
N ASN A 129 4.22 11.31 -15.47
CA ASN A 129 5.51 10.65 -15.65
C ASN A 129 6.67 11.36 -14.94
N ASP A 130 6.44 11.89 -13.76
CA ASP A 130 7.46 12.55 -12.93
C ASP A 130 8.00 11.68 -11.80
N LEU A 131 7.59 10.40 -11.74
CA LEU A 131 7.94 9.36 -10.77
C LEU A 131 7.13 9.38 -9.47
N LEU A 132 6.30 10.38 -9.22
CA LEU A 132 5.44 10.48 -8.04
C LEU A 132 4.01 10.06 -8.41
N LEU A 133 3.20 9.75 -7.41
CA LEU A 133 1.82 9.34 -7.63
C LEU A 133 0.87 10.54 -7.51
N GLU A 134 -0.07 10.68 -8.45
CA GLU A 134 -1.19 11.60 -8.30
C GLU A 134 -2.29 10.92 -7.46
N ILE A 135 -2.30 11.20 -6.18
CA ILE A 135 -3.29 10.67 -5.24
C ILE A 135 -4.60 11.45 -5.40
N PRO A 136 -5.74 10.77 -5.62
CA PRO A 136 -7.04 11.44 -5.64
C PRO A 136 -7.41 11.99 -4.26
N GLU A 137 -8.33 12.96 -4.24
CA GLU A 137 -8.84 13.55 -3.00
C GLU A 137 -9.37 12.46 -2.07
N ALA A 138 -8.98 12.51 -0.79
CA ALA A 138 -9.31 11.52 0.23
C ALA A 138 -8.90 10.08 -0.13
N GLY A 139 -7.83 9.90 -0.93
CA GLY A 139 -7.35 8.61 -1.42
C GLY A 139 -6.36 7.89 -0.50
N ASP A 140 -6.14 8.40 0.71
CA ASP A 140 -5.20 7.86 1.70
C ASP A 140 -5.84 7.68 3.10
N TRP A 141 -5.02 7.44 4.11
CA TRP A 141 -5.45 7.19 5.49
C TRP A 141 -6.20 8.36 6.14
N THR A 142 -6.10 9.56 5.59
CA THR A 142 -6.77 10.74 6.16
C THR A 142 -8.26 10.83 5.80
N ASP A 143 -8.74 9.90 4.98
CA ASP A 143 -10.14 9.64 4.64
C ASP A 143 -10.93 10.88 4.19
N LEU A 144 -11.29 11.77 5.12
CA LEU A 144 -12.17 12.92 4.86
C LEU A 144 -11.42 14.24 4.64
N PHE A 145 -10.11 14.25 4.71
CA PHE A 145 -9.35 15.46 4.41
C PHE A 145 -9.18 15.64 2.90
N GLY A 146 -9.52 16.83 2.40
CA GLY A 146 -9.48 17.19 0.98
C GLY A 146 -8.07 17.44 0.47
N ARG A 147 -7.12 16.55 0.75
CA ARG A 147 -5.79 16.59 0.15
C ARG A 147 -5.68 15.61 -1.00
N SER A 148 -4.90 15.99 -1.99
CA SER A 148 -4.74 15.26 -3.23
C SER A 148 -3.40 15.55 -3.88
N TYR A 149 -3.14 14.96 -5.03
CA TYR A 149 -1.93 15.13 -5.81
C TYR A 149 -0.72 14.46 -5.12
N HIS A 150 0.44 15.08 -5.06
CA HIS A 150 1.62 14.48 -4.42
C HIS A 150 1.55 14.60 -2.90
N ILE A 151 1.32 13.48 -2.23
CA ILE A 151 1.19 13.42 -0.78
C ILE A 151 2.40 12.68 -0.21
N LEU A 152 3.22 13.36 0.60
CA LEU A 152 4.47 12.80 1.13
C LEU A 152 4.31 11.39 1.75
N TYR A 153 3.21 11.15 2.43
CA TYR A 153 2.92 9.85 3.03
C TYR A 153 2.89 8.74 1.97
N ASP A 154 2.12 8.95 0.91
CA ASP A 154 1.99 7.96 -0.18
C ASP A 154 3.27 7.83 -0.99
N GLU A 155 4.01 8.93 -1.20
CA GLU A 155 5.28 8.88 -1.94
C GLU A 155 6.35 8.10 -1.18
N VAL A 156 6.39 8.22 0.15
CA VAL A 156 7.30 7.41 0.98
C VAL A 156 6.91 5.92 0.92
N LEU A 157 5.61 5.61 0.94
CA LEU A 157 5.13 4.24 0.75
C LEU A 157 5.40 3.73 -0.67
N TRP A 158 5.29 4.60 -1.70
CA TRP A 158 5.61 4.24 -3.08
C TRP A 158 7.09 3.87 -3.26
N TYR A 159 7.99 4.66 -2.65
CA TYR A 159 9.40 4.28 -2.54
C TYR A 159 9.55 2.89 -1.89
N GLY A 160 8.92 2.69 -0.74
CA GLY A 160 8.97 1.43 0.00
C GLY A 160 8.42 0.23 -0.79
N ALA A 161 7.30 0.42 -1.49
CA ALA A 161 6.69 -0.61 -2.33
C ALA A 161 7.59 -1.00 -3.52
N ASN A 162 8.26 -0.04 -4.17
CA ASN A 162 9.23 -0.35 -5.23
C ASN A 162 10.44 -1.12 -4.71
N VAL A 163 10.97 -0.78 -3.52
CA VAL A 163 12.03 -1.56 -2.87
C VAL A 163 11.55 -2.98 -2.56
N ALA A 164 10.38 -3.11 -1.94
CA ALA A 164 9.78 -4.39 -1.56
C ALA A 164 9.56 -5.28 -2.80
N TYR A 165 8.96 -4.73 -3.85
CA TYR A 165 8.71 -5.47 -5.09
C TYR A 165 10.00 -5.88 -5.79
N GLY A 166 11.01 -4.98 -5.85
CA GLY A 166 12.32 -5.33 -6.41
C GLY A 166 12.97 -6.52 -5.68
N ARG A 167 12.87 -6.57 -4.32
CA ARG A 167 13.36 -7.69 -3.53
C ARG A 167 12.57 -8.99 -3.75
N LEU A 168 11.26 -8.91 -3.96
CA LEU A 168 10.44 -10.07 -4.31
C LEU A 168 10.78 -10.61 -5.71
N LEU A 169 11.07 -9.72 -6.66
CA LEU A 169 11.54 -10.10 -8.01
C LEU A 169 12.91 -10.81 -7.97
N GLU A 170 13.81 -10.40 -7.09
CA GLU A 170 15.08 -11.12 -6.87
C GLU A 170 14.84 -12.56 -6.40
N LEU A 171 13.91 -12.78 -5.46
CA LEU A 171 13.51 -14.11 -4.99
C LEU A 171 12.88 -14.96 -6.11
N LEU A 172 12.16 -14.32 -7.04
CA LEU A 172 11.62 -14.96 -8.25
C LEU A 172 12.65 -15.13 -9.37
N GLN A 173 13.91 -14.73 -9.16
CA GLN A 173 15.00 -14.75 -10.13
C GLN A 173 14.76 -13.88 -11.37
N HIS A 174 13.93 -12.87 -11.27
CA HIS A 174 13.68 -11.89 -12.32
C HIS A 174 14.63 -10.68 -12.17
N PHE A 175 15.92 -10.90 -12.32
CA PHE A 175 16.98 -9.95 -11.94
C PHE A 175 16.97 -8.63 -12.72
N ASP A 176 16.65 -8.66 -14.01
CA ASP A 176 16.56 -7.43 -14.82
C ASP A 176 15.41 -6.53 -14.33
N ALA A 177 14.23 -7.11 -14.12
CA ALA A 177 13.07 -6.39 -13.60
C ALA A 177 13.30 -5.91 -12.15
N ALA A 178 13.99 -6.70 -11.32
CA ALA A 178 14.38 -6.32 -9.97
C ALA A 178 15.31 -5.10 -9.99
N SER A 179 16.33 -5.12 -10.84
CA SER A 179 17.27 -4.01 -10.99
C SER A 179 16.58 -2.72 -11.44
N GLU A 180 15.65 -2.82 -12.38
CA GLU A 180 14.84 -1.69 -12.85
C GLU A 180 14.01 -1.10 -11.72
N CYS A 181 13.29 -1.95 -10.95
CA CYS A 181 12.49 -1.52 -9.80
C CYS A 181 13.33 -0.83 -8.72
N LEU A 182 14.49 -1.40 -8.39
CA LEU A 182 15.40 -0.83 -7.38
C LEU A 182 16.00 0.50 -7.86
N ARG A 183 16.31 0.63 -9.16
CA ARG A 183 16.75 1.90 -9.75
C ARG A 183 15.63 2.95 -9.71
N ARG A 184 14.39 2.58 -10.05
CA ARG A 184 13.21 3.43 -9.94
C ARG A 184 13.04 3.92 -8.49
N SER A 185 13.17 3.04 -7.50
CA SER A 185 13.04 3.43 -6.11
C SER A 185 14.05 4.51 -5.70
N GLN A 186 15.30 4.43 -6.18
CA GLN A 186 16.29 5.47 -5.90
C GLN A 186 15.94 6.81 -6.56
N ALA A 187 15.36 6.79 -7.75
CA ALA A 187 14.90 8.00 -8.42
C ALA A 187 13.72 8.64 -7.67
N ILE A 188 12.74 7.84 -7.24
CA ILE A 188 11.62 8.28 -6.38
C ILE A 188 12.16 8.91 -5.08
N ARG A 189 13.09 8.24 -4.39
CA ARG A 189 13.71 8.79 -3.18
C ARG A 189 14.36 10.14 -3.42
N SER A 190 15.10 10.28 -4.53
CA SER A 190 15.76 11.54 -4.87
C SER A 190 14.74 12.65 -5.13
N LYS A 191 13.64 12.32 -5.80
CA LYS A 191 12.52 13.23 -6.09
C LYS A 191 11.84 13.67 -4.78
N ILE A 192 11.53 12.75 -3.87
CA ILE A 192 10.95 13.05 -2.55
C ILE A 192 11.86 14.03 -1.78
N LEU A 193 13.16 13.79 -1.74
CA LEU A 193 14.10 14.65 -1.03
C LEU A 193 14.21 16.04 -1.68
N ALA A 194 14.05 16.14 -2.99
CA ALA A 194 14.09 17.42 -3.69
C ALA A 194 12.82 18.25 -3.50
N ASP A 195 11.65 17.60 -3.52
CA ASP A 195 10.37 18.30 -3.58
C ASP A 195 9.70 18.48 -2.21
N PHE A 196 9.96 17.55 -1.26
CA PHE A 196 9.29 17.57 0.06
C PHE A 196 10.20 17.96 1.23
N TRP A 197 11.52 18.01 1.03
CA TRP A 197 12.42 18.39 2.12
C TRP A 197 12.38 19.90 2.34
N PRO A 198 11.96 20.39 3.52
CA PRO A 198 11.92 21.81 3.79
C PRO A 198 13.33 22.39 3.76
N SER A 199 13.54 23.45 2.98
CA SER A 199 14.77 24.20 2.92
C SER A 199 14.52 25.62 3.44
N THR A 200 15.36 26.09 4.37
CA THR A 200 15.36 27.48 4.81
C THR A 200 16.13 28.39 3.85
N GLN A 201 16.83 27.79 2.88
CA GLN A 201 17.49 28.55 1.84
C GLN A 201 16.54 28.81 0.66
N PRO A 202 16.35 30.07 0.22
CA PRO A 202 15.62 30.32 -1.00
C PRO A 202 16.33 29.55 -2.12
N ALA A 203 15.63 28.67 -2.82
CA ALA A 203 16.16 28.11 -4.04
C ALA A 203 16.39 29.26 -5.00
N ALA A 204 17.61 29.45 -5.45
CA ALA A 204 18.04 30.59 -6.27
C ALA A 204 17.23 30.78 -7.57
N ASN A 205 16.37 29.82 -7.93
CA ASN A 205 15.52 29.83 -9.12
C ASN A 205 14.17 29.12 -8.91
N ALA A 206 13.67 28.94 -7.69
CA ALA A 206 12.32 28.42 -7.50
C ALA A 206 11.30 29.54 -7.79
N PRO A 207 10.36 29.36 -8.72
CA PRO A 207 9.24 30.28 -8.81
C PRO A 207 8.51 30.28 -7.48
N ALA A 208 8.26 31.46 -6.91
CA ALA A 208 7.56 31.66 -5.64
C ALA A 208 6.14 31.05 -5.60
N GLU A 209 5.68 30.53 -6.72
CA GLU A 209 4.32 30.04 -6.96
C GLU A 209 4.16 28.50 -6.82
N ARG A 210 5.23 27.75 -6.49
CA ARG A 210 5.12 26.27 -6.47
C ARG A 210 4.28 25.68 -5.35
N PHE A 211 3.90 26.45 -4.33
CA PHE A 211 3.19 25.91 -3.18
C PHE A 211 1.95 26.70 -2.73
N GLY A 212 1.43 27.63 -3.48
CA GLY A 212 0.11 28.23 -3.23
C GLY A 212 -0.16 28.79 -1.83
N PHE A 213 0.87 29.01 -1.01
CA PHE A 213 0.81 29.70 0.27
C PHE A 213 1.27 31.14 0.06
N ALA A 214 0.31 32.00 -0.27
CA ALA A 214 0.47 33.44 -0.13
C ALA A 214 0.13 33.82 1.32
#